data_81580fdfdf5b0739b7291076968769b1
#
_entry.id   81580fdfdf5b0739b7291076968769b1
#
_cell.length_a   1.000
_cell.length_b   1.000
_cell.length_c   1.000
_cell.angle_alpha   90.00
_cell.angle_beta   90.00
_cell.angle_gamma   90.00
#
_symmetry.space_group_name_H-M   'P 1'
#
loop_
_entity.id
_entity.type
_entity.pdbx_description
1 polymer ?
#
loop_
_entity_poly.entity_id
_entity_poly.type
_entity_poly.pdbx_seq_one_letter_code
_entity_poly.pdbx_strand_id
1 'polypeptide(L)'
;MRAEQQYIDLFSQCEAMICRHSTEVMNAPRAQAFADFERQGFPTTKEERYKYTDAAKLFAPDYGLNLNRLDIPVNPYEVFKCDVPNMSTALYFVVNDAFYSKALPKTHLPEGVLLGSLKELAAQHPELVKKYYGKLADTSKDAITAFNTAFAQDGFLLYVPKGVVVDKPIQLVN
;
A
#
# COMPACT_ATOMS: atom_id res chain seq x y z
N MET A 1 -23.66 -2.37 -14.28
CA MET A 1 -22.27 -1.94 -14.57
C MET A 1 -21.37 -2.87 -13.78
N ARG A 2 -20.27 -3.32 -14.31
CA ARG A 2 -19.32 -4.16 -13.56
C ARG A 2 -18.62 -3.29 -12.51
N ALA A 3 -18.35 -3.84 -11.32
CA ALA A 3 -17.74 -3.08 -10.21
C ALA A 3 -16.37 -2.49 -10.59
N GLU A 4 -15.59 -3.20 -11.39
CA GLU A 4 -14.29 -2.75 -11.88
C GLU A 4 -14.35 -1.55 -12.82
N GLN A 5 -15.45 -1.33 -13.54
CA GLN A 5 -15.52 -0.28 -14.57
C GLN A 5 -15.28 1.11 -14.00
N GLN A 6 -15.83 1.42 -12.82
CA GLN A 6 -15.59 2.71 -12.17
C GLN A 6 -14.09 2.97 -11.89
N TYR A 7 -13.33 1.93 -11.55
CA TYR A 7 -11.90 2.05 -11.28
C TYR A 7 -11.06 2.11 -12.56
N ILE A 8 -11.49 1.41 -13.62
CA ILE A 8 -10.86 1.48 -14.95
C ILE A 8 -11.00 2.91 -15.49
N ASP A 9 -12.22 3.47 -15.43
CA ASP A 9 -12.48 4.84 -15.88
C ASP A 9 -11.71 5.86 -15.03
N LEU A 10 -11.69 5.66 -13.70
CA LEU A 10 -10.95 6.51 -12.76
C LEU A 10 -9.44 6.51 -13.04
N PHE A 11 -8.85 5.33 -13.23
CA PHE A 11 -7.42 5.21 -13.55
C PHE A 11 -7.10 5.94 -14.85
N SER A 12 -7.86 5.68 -15.92
CA SER A 12 -7.67 6.29 -17.23
C SER A 12 -7.73 7.82 -17.19
N GLN A 13 -8.57 8.39 -16.32
CA GLN A 13 -8.69 9.83 -16.12
C GLN A 13 -7.60 10.41 -15.22
N CYS A 14 -7.07 9.65 -14.28
CA CYS A 14 -6.23 10.13 -13.20
C CYS A 14 -4.79 9.56 -13.22
N GLU A 15 -4.39 8.78 -14.21
CA GLU A 15 -3.07 8.13 -14.27
C GLU A 15 -1.92 9.13 -14.05
N ALA A 16 -1.95 10.26 -14.74
CA ALA A 16 -0.92 11.30 -14.59
C ALA A 16 -0.85 11.85 -13.15
N MET A 17 -1.99 11.97 -12.47
CA MET A 17 -2.07 12.39 -11.06
C MET A 17 -1.49 11.32 -10.14
N ILE A 18 -1.88 10.06 -10.34
CA ILE A 18 -1.37 8.91 -9.56
C ILE A 18 0.16 8.84 -9.69
N CYS A 19 0.67 8.91 -10.91
CA CYS A 19 2.10 8.85 -11.18
C CYS A 19 2.87 10.03 -10.58
N ARG A 20 2.31 11.23 -10.61
CA ARG A 20 2.92 12.45 -10.02
C ARG A 20 3.07 12.35 -8.50
N HIS A 21 2.15 11.69 -7.82
CA HIS A 21 2.16 11.51 -6.37
C HIS A 21 2.91 10.25 -5.90
N SER A 22 3.64 9.61 -6.81
CA SER A 22 4.42 8.39 -6.56
C SER A 22 5.88 8.58 -7.00
N THR A 23 6.64 7.50 -7.17
CA THR A 23 8.03 7.50 -7.64
C THR A 23 8.18 6.68 -8.92
N GLU A 24 9.28 6.91 -9.65
CA GLU A 24 9.58 6.16 -10.87
C GLU A 24 9.60 4.64 -10.63
N VAL A 25 10.18 4.20 -9.52
CA VAL A 25 10.24 2.78 -9.15
C VAL A 25 8.84 2.19 -8.96
N MET A 26 7.92 2.93 -8.33
CA MET A 26 6.54 2.49 -8.12
C MET A 26 5.72 2.59 -9.41
N ASN A 27 6.02 3.56 -10.27
CA ASN A 27 5.32 3.76 -11.54
C ASN A 27 5.70 2.71 -12.59
N ALA A 28 6.92 2.17 -12.55
CA ALA A 28 7.41 1.22 -13.54
C ALA A 28 6.49 0.00 -13.80
N PRO A 29 5.95 -0.69 -12.78
CA PRO A 29 5.02 -1.81 -12.99
C PRO A 29 3.57 -1.39 -13.24
N ARG A 30 3.21 -0.11 -13.13
CA ARG A 30 1.83 0.38 -13.04
C ARG A 30 1.01 0.09 -14.31
N ALA A 31 1.54 0.40 -15.47
CA ALA A 31 0.83 0.19 -16.73
C ALA A 31 0.52 -1.30 -16.98
N GLN A 32 1.47 -2.20 -16.67
CA GLN A 32 1.24 -3.63 -16.77
C GLN A 32 0.21 -4.11 -15.75
N ALA A 33 0.30 -3.64 -14.53
CA ALA A 33 -0.65 -3.97 -13.47
C ALA A 33 -2.07 -3.50 -13.82
N PHE A 34 -2.21 -2.31 -14.38
CA PHE A 34 -3.51 -1.83 -14.84
C PHE A 34 -4.09 -2.69 -15.97
N ALA A 35 -3.29 -3.04 -16.97
CA ALA A 35 -3.73 -3.94 -18.04
C ALA A 35 -4.13 -5.33 -17.52
N ASP A 36 -3.40 -5.84 -16.52
CA ASP A 36 -3.74 -7.11 -15.87
C ASP A 36 -5.06 -7.00 -15.09
N PHE A 37 -5.31 -5.90 -14.40
CA PHE A 37 -6.57 -5.65 -13.70
C PHE A 37 -7.75 -5.50 -14.67
N GLU A 38 -7.58 -4.72 -15.74
CA GLU A 38 -8.61 -4.55 -16.78
C GLU A 38 -9.02 -5.89 -17.42
N ARG A 39 -8.04 -6.76 -17.67
CA ARG A 39 -8.27 -8.10 -18.22
C ARG A 39 -8.96 -9.04 -17.26
N GLN A 40 -8.58 -9.01 -15.96
CA GLN A 40 -9.07 -9.95 -14.95
C GLN A 40 -10.42 -9.50 -14.35
N GLY A 41 -10.60 -8.20 -14.09
CA GLY A 41 -11.68 -7.68 -13.28
C GLY A 41 -11.56 -8.11 -11.81
N PHE A 42 -12.51 -7.72 -10.96
CA PHE A 42 -12.51 -8.19 -9.58
C PHE A 42 -12.84 -9.69 -9.49
N PRO A 43 -12.15 -10.43 -8.62
CA PRO A 43 -12.42 -11.86 -8.44
C PRO A 43 -13.80 -12.09 -7.83
N THR A 44 -14.39 -13.20 -8.21
CA THR A 44 -15.70 -13.64 -7.74
C THR A 44 -15.57 -14.88 -6.85
N THR A 45 -16.66 -15.24 -6.16
CA THR A 45 -16.74 -16.45 -5.33
C THR A 45 -16.59 -17.77 -6.12
N LYS A 46 -16.54 -17.70 -7.46
CA LYS A 46 -16.26 -18.85 -8.33
C LYS A 46 -14.77 -19.22 -8.32
N GLU A 47 -13.90 -18.31 -7.94
CA GLU A 47 -12.48 -18.53 -7.83
C GLU A 47 -12.16 -19.13 -6.46
N GLU A 48 -11.41 -20.22 -6.41
CA GLU A 48 -11.13 -20.95 -5.16
C GLU A 48 -10.50 -20.06 -4.08
N ARG A 49 -9.59 -19.17 -4.45
CA ARG A 49 -8.95 -18.23 -3.52
C ARG A 49 -9.92 -17.23 -2.89
N TYR A 50 -11.03 -16.95 -3.59
CA TYR A 50 -12.05 -15.96 -3.19
C TYR A 50 -13.40 -16.58 -2.87
N LYS A 51 -13.45 -17.90 -2.69
CA LYS A 51 -14.68 -18.68 -2.45
C LYS A 51 -15.60 -18.10 -1.38
N TYR A 52 -15.03 -17.48 -0.36
CA TYR A 52 -15.76 -16.87 0.75
C TYR A 52 -15.74 -15.34 0.73
N THR A 53 -15.18 -14.71 -0.32
CA THR A 53 -15.03 -13.28 -0.41
C THR A 53 -15.44 -12.79 -1.80
N ASP A 54 -16.57 -12.11 -1.86
CA ASP A 54 -17.04 -11.48 -3.11
C ASP A 54 -16.42 -10.09 -3.24
N ALA A 55 -15.23 -10.04 -3.86
CA ALA A 55 -14.50 -8.81 -4.04
C ALA A 55 -15.27 -7.82 -4.93
N ALA A 56 -15.93 -8.30 -5.98
CA ALA A 56 -16.72 -7.44 -6.85
C ALA A 56 -17.83 -6.72 -6.08
N LYS A 57 -18.49 -7.42 -5.14
CA LYS A 57 -19.52 -6.81 -4.27
C LYS A 57 -18.91 -5.83 -3.27
N LEU A 58 -17.73 -6.14 -2.71
CA LEU A 58 -17.04 -5.25 -1.77
C LEU A 58 -16.60 -3.94 -2.42
N PHE A 59 -16.14 -3.98 -3.67
CA PHE A 59 -15.67 -2.81 -4.41
C PHE A 59 -16.76 -2.15 -5.29
N ALA A 60 -18.01 -2.61 -5.23
CA ALA A 60 -19.11 -2.00 -5.98
C ALA A 60 -19.48 -0.58 -5.51
N PRO A 61 -19.48 -0.27 -4.19
CA PRO A 61 -19.72 1.11 -3.74
C PRO A 61 -18.56 2.03 -4.14
N ASP A 62 -18.86 3.30 -4.40
CA ASP A 62 -17.84 4.34 -4.55
C ASP A 62 -17.36 4.77 -3.15
N TYR A 63 -16.15 4.39 -2.81
CA TYR A 63 -15.52 4.77 -1.54
C TYR A 63 -14.75 6.09 -1.62
N GLY A 64 -14.58 6.66 -2.82
CA GLY A 64 -13.78 7.86 -3.05
C GLY A 64 -12.29 7.66 -2.74
N LEU A 65 -11.47 7.47 -3.77
CA LEU A 65 -10.01 7.33 -3.58
C LEU A 65 -9.36 8.71 -3.41
N ASN A 66 -8.49 8.84 -2.40
CA ASN A 66 -7.74 10.08 -2.15
C ASN A 66 -6.54 10.24 -3.10
N LEU A 67 -6.78 10.23 -4.41
CA LEU A 67 -5.74 10.33 -5.43
C LEU A 67 -4.97 11.67 -5.40
N ASN A 68 -5.61 12.72 -4.90
CA ASN A 68 -4.99 14.04 -4.70
C ASN A 68 -4.09 14.12 -3.47
N ARG A 69 -4.05 13.07 -2.64
CA ARG A 69 -3.25 13.03 -1.41
C ARG A 69 -3.59 14.18 -0.46
N LEU A 70 -4.88 14.48 -0.35
CA LEU A 70 -5.36 15.48 0.59
C LEU A 70 -4.99 15.07 2.03
N ASP A 71 -4.52 16.04 2.78
CA ASP A 71 -4.17 15.81 4.17
C ASP A 71 -5.43 15.51 5.01
N ILE A 72 -5.39 14.41 5.74
CA ILE A 72 -6.47 14.04 6.65
C ILE A 72 -6.10 14.55 8.03
N PRO A 73 -6.87 15.47 8.62
CA PRO A 73 -6.55 16.11 9.90
C PRO A 73 -6.89 15.18 11.07
N VAL A 74 -6.35 13.96 11.05
CA VAL A 74 -6.50 12.98 12.13
C VAL A 74 -5.14 12.60 12.66
N ASN A 75 -4.98 12.64 13.98
CA ASN A 75 -3.82 12.04 14.64
C ASN A 75 -4.18 10.62 15.09
N PRO A 76 -3.70 9.59 14.38
CA PRO A 76 -4.06 8.21 14.70
C PRO A 76 -3.58 7.77 16.09
N TYR A 77 -2.50 8.37 16.61
CA TYR A 77 -2.00 8.08 17.95
C TYR A 77 -2.93 8.55 19.07
N GLU A 78 -3.80 9.52 18.81
CA GLU A 78 -4.80 10.01 19.77
C GLU A 78 -6.09 9.20 19.71
N VAL A 79 -6.43 8.66 18.55
CA VAL A 79 -7.69 7.96 18.30
C VAL A 79 -7.55 6.46 18.53
N PHE A 80 -6.44 5.88 18.13
CA PHE A 80 -6.21 4.44 18.24
C PHE A 80 -5.84 4.07 19.67
N LYS A 81 -6.69 3.28 20.30
CA LYS A 81 -6.45 2.70 21.62
C LYS A 81 -6.43 1.20 21.51
N CYS A 82 -5.25 0.62 21.55
CA CYS A 82 -5.08 -0.82 21.65
C CYS A 82 -4.40 -1.13 22.99
N ASP A 83 -5.16 -1.62 23.93
CA ASP A 83 -4.64 -2.14 25.19
C ASP A 83 -4.25 -3.61 25.01
N VAL A 84 -3.11 -3.85 24.38
CA VAL A 84 -2.47 -5.15 24.47
C VAL A 84 -1.54 -5.11 25.67
N PRO A 85 -1.93 -5.73 26.81
CA PRO A 85 -1.11 -5.69 28.01
C PRO A 85 0.27 -6.28 27.75
N ASN A 86 1.32 -5.58 28.17
CA ASN A 86 2.72 -6.02 28.15
C ASN A 86 3.38 -6.18 26.75
N MET A 87 2.78 -5.73 25.67
CA MET A 87 3.47 -5.64 24.39
C MET A 87 4.04 -4.23 24.18
N SER A 88 5.34 -4.08 24.45
CA SER A 88 6.08 -2.88 24.03
C SER A 88 6.36 -2.97 22.54
N THR A 89 5.45 -2.47 21.73
CA THR A 89 5.59 -2.41 20.28
C THR A 89 5.99 -1.03 19.80
N ALA A 90 6.69 -0.97 18.68
CA ALA A 90 6.83 0.26 17.92
C ALA A 90 5.60 0.38 16.99
N LEU A 91 4.71 1.31 17.31
CA LEU A 91 3.42 1.49 16.62
C LEU A 91 3.56 2.50 15.48
N TYR A 92 3.11 2.12 14.30
CA TYR A 92 3.08 2.94 13.09
C TYR A 92 1.72 2.86 12.43
N PHE A 93 1.38 3.91 11.65
CA PHE A 93 0.08 4.00 10.97
C PHE A 93 0.24 4.25 9.48
N VAL A 94 -0.66 3.63 8.73
CA VAL A 94 -1.00 4.03 7.37
C VAL A 94 -2.41 4.59 7.43
N VAL A 95 -2.59 5.83 7.03
CA VAL A 95 -3.89 6.50 7.04
C VAL A 95 -4.28 6.79 5.60
N ASN A 96 -5.35 6.16 5.16
CA ASN A 96 -5.84 6.29 3.79
C ASN A 96 -4.72 6.10 2.76
N ASP A 97 -4.04 4.96 2.85
CA ASP A 97 -2.89 4.49 2.05
C ASP A 97 -1.60 5.34 2.13
N ALA A 98 -1.54 6.34 3.00
CA ALA A 98 -0.33 7.13 3.25
C ALA A 98 0.31 6.77 4.59
N PHE A 99 1.63 6.62 4.59
CA PHE A 99 2.37 6.47 5.84
C PHE A 99 2.27 7.75 6.67
N TYR A 100 1.86 7.61 7.93
CA TYR A 100 1.70 8.75 8.84
C TYR A 100 3.03 9.13 9.49
N SER A 101 3.65 10.20 9.02
CA SER A 101 4.99 10.65 9.46
C SER A 101 4.99 11.78 10.48
N LYS A 102 3.82 12.40 10.80
CA LYS A 102 3.74 13.63 11.63
C LYS A 102 4.10 13.45 13.09
N ALA A 103 3.94 12.22 13.63
CA ALA A 103 4.24 11.94 15.04
C ALA A 103 4.80 10.51 15.18
N LEU A 104 6.02 10.30 14.71
CA LEU A 104 6.66 8.98 14.79
C LEU A 104 7.10 8.65 16.22
N PRO A 105 7.00 7.37 16.64
CA PRO A 105 7.52 6.94 17.93
C PRO A 105 9.04 7.14 17.98
N LYS A 106 9.54 7.55 19.12
CA LYS A 106 10.99 7.66 19.40
C LYS A 106 11.58 6.24 19.58
N THR A 107 11.56 5.45 18.51
CA THR A 107 12.14 4.11 18.52
C THR A 107 13.54 4.17 17.93
N HIS A 108 14.52 3.71 18.68
CA HIS A 108 15.87 3.54 18.15
C HIS A 108 15.88 2.27 17.27
N LEU A 109 16.05 2.45 15.97
CA LEU A 109 16.24 1.34 15.05
C LEU A 109 17.74 1.04 14.91
N PRO A 110 18.13 -0.23 14.77
CA PRO A 110 19.51 -0.61 14.49
C PRO A 110 20.04 0.05 13.21
N GLU A 111 21.36 0.21 13.15
CA GLU A 111 22.03 0.79 11.97
C GLU A 111 21.69 0.03 10.69
N GLY A 112 21.40 0.79 9.64
CA GLY A 112 21.05 0.26 8.32
C GLY A 112 19.58 -0.18 8.17
N VAL A 113 18.79 -0.20 9.24
CA VAL A 113 17.35 -0.45 9.15
C VAL A 113 16.64 0.79 8.60
N LEU A 114 15.84 0.59 7.56
CA LEU A 114 15.00 1.64 6.96
C LEU A 114 13.54 1.35 7.29
N LEU A 115 12.83 2.34 7.80
CA LEU A 115 11.40 2.26 8.11
C LEU A 115 10.73 3.59 7.82
N GLY A 116 9.61 3.55 7.09
CA GLY A 116 8.86 4.76 6.78
C GLY A 116 7.95 4.65 5.58
N SER A 117 7.67 5.80 4.98
CA SER A 117 6.92 5.90 3.73
C SER A 117 7.63 5.14 2.61
N LEU A 118 6.89 4.26 1.94
CA LEU A 118 7.40 3.56 0.76
C LEU A 118 7.82 4.55 -0.33
N LYS A 119 7.02 5.58 -0.56
CA LYS A 119 7.31 6.63 -1.54
C LYS A 119 8.61 7.37 -1.21
N GLU A 120 8.75 7.84 0.03
CA GLU A 120 9.94 8.60 0.44
C GLU A 120 11.21 7.74 0.37
N LEU A 121 11.14 6.51 0.87
CA LEU A 121 12.26 5.57 0.85
C LEU A 121 12.59 5.09 -0.56
N ALA A 122 11.59 4.95 -1.44
CA ALA A 122 11.82 4.64 -2.85
C ALA A 122 12.51 5.80 -3.60
N ALA A 123 12.25 7.05 -3.21
CA ALA A 123 12.96 8.21 -3.76
C ALA A 123 14.40 8.31 -3.24
N GLN A 124 14.63 7.99 -1.96
CA GLN A 124 15.96 8.04 -1.34
C GLN A 124 16.85 6.84 -1.70
N HIS A 125 16.25 5.66 -1.85
CA HIS A 125 16.93 4.39 -2.09
C HIS A 125 16.34 3.64 -3.30
N PRO A 126 16.32 4.25 -4.51
CA PRO A 126 15.61 3.67 -5.66
C PRO A 126 16.12 2.29 -6.06
N GLU A 127 17.43 2.06 -6.03
CA GLU A 127 18.03 0.77 -6.41
C GLU A 127 17.69 -0.35 -5.42
N LEU A 128 17.56 -0.02 -4.13
CA LEU A 128 17.13 -0.97 -3.12
C LEU A 128 15.65 -1.36 -3.34
N VAL A 129 14.78 -0.36 -3.48
CA VAL A 129 13.33 -0.63 -3.63
C VAL A 129 13.04 -1.32 -4.96
N LYS A 130 13.67 -0.93 -6.06
CA LYS A 130 13.55 -1.56 -7.38
C LYS A 130 13.89 -3.06 -7.36
N LYS A 131 14.77 -3.46 -6.47
CA LYS A 131 15.16 -4.88 -6.33
C LYS A 131 14.02 -5.76 -5.83
N TYR A 132 13.08 -5.21 -5.05
CA TYR A 132 12.04 -5.97 -4.36
C TYR A 132 10.62 -5.58 -4.75
N TYR A 133 10.36 -4.31 -5.04
CA TYR A 133 9.03 -3.81 -5.36
C TYR A 133 8.45 -4.46 -6.63
N GLY A 134 7.25 -5.00 -6.51
CA GLY A 134 6.57 -5.67 -7.62
C GLY A 134 7.20 -7.00 -8.07
N LYS A 135 8.08 -7.62 -7.26
CA LYS A 135 8.79 -8.86 -7.66
C LYS A 135 8.20 -10.14 -7.08
N LEU A 136 7.49 -10.05 -5.96
CA LEU A 136 6.97 -11.22 -5.25
C LEU A 136 5.50 -11.49 -5.56
N ALA A 137 4.69 -10.45 -5.67
CA ALA A 137 3.28 -10.56 -6.04
C ALA A 137 3.13 -10.43 -7.56
N ASP A 138 2.48 -11.41 -8.18
CA ASP A 138 2.30 -11.50 -9.63
C ASP A 138 0.94 -10.93 -10.01
N THR A 139 0.94 -9.74 -10.63
CA THR A 139 -0.28 -9.04 -11.06
C THR A 139 -1.07 -9.82 -12.11
N SER A 140 -0.40 -10.67 -12.91
CA SER A 140 -1.05 -11.47 -13.93
C SER A 140 -1.93 -12.59 -13.36
N LYS A 141 -1.73 -12.96 -12.09
CA LYS A 141 -2.40 -14.07 -11.41
C LYS A 141 -3.41 -13.65 -10.35
N ASP A 142 -3.40 -12.38 -9.94
CA ASP A 142 -4.27 -11.89 -8.88
C ASP A 142 -4.70 -10.45 -9.17
N ALA A 143 -6.00 -10.29 -9.39
CA ALA A 143 -6.59 -9.01 -9.75
C ALA A 143 -6.52 -7.97 -8.62
N ILE A 144 -6.57 -8.40 -7.35
CA ILE A 144 -6.42 -7.47 -6.21
C ILE A 144 -4.98 -6.96 -6.13
N THR A 145 -4.00 -7.83 -6.37
CA THR A 145 -2.59 -7.42 -6.49
C THR A 145 -2.40 -6.44 -7.65
N ALA A 146 -3.04 -6.70 -8.80
CA ALA A 146 -3.00 -5.82 -9.96
C ALA A 146 -3.64 -4.47 -9.67
N PHE A 147 -4.83 -4.46 -9.08
CA PHE A 147 -5.55 -3.25 -8.64
C PHE A 147 -4.71 -2.41 -7.67
N ASN A 148 -4.19 -3.04 -6.61
CA ASN A 148 -3.34 -2.36 -5.64
C ASN A 148 -2.10 -1.75 -6.29
N THR A 149 -1.40 -2.48 -7.17
CA THR A 149 -0.20 -1.99 -7.85
C THR A 149 -0.51 -0.82 -8.78
N ALA A 150 -1.67 -0.86 -9.47
CA ALA A 150 -2.11 0.22 -10.35
C ALA A 150 -2.39 1.52 -9.59
N PHE A 151 -2.98 1.47 -8.39
CA PHE A 151 -3.41 2.64 -7.64
C PHE A 151 -2.45 3.08 -6.52
N ALA A 152 -1.50 2.24 -6.09
CA ALA A 152 -0.59 2.56 -4.99
C ALA A 152 0.20 3.84 -5.26
N GLN A 153 0.15 4.80 -4.32
CA GLN A 153 0.91 6.06 -4.36
C GLN A 153 1.90 6.16 -3.19
N ASP A 154 1.68 5.40 -2.12
CA ASP A 154 2.54 5.30 -0.96
C ASP A 154 2.31 3.93 -0.29
N GLY A 155 2.75 3.78 0.93
CA GLY A 155 2.61 2.60 1.77
C GLY A 155 3.66 2.59 2.87
N PHE A 156 3.82 1.44 3.48
CA PHE A 156 4.83 1.20 4.50
C PHE A 156 5.99 0.40 3.94
N LEU A 157 7.22 0.84 4.21
CA LEU A 157 8.43 0.09 3.92
C LEU A 157 9.22 -0.18 5.20
N LEU A 158 9.59 -1.42 5.40
CA LEU A 158 10.56 -1.86 6.38
C LEU A 158 11.64 -2.67 5.66
N TYR A 159 12.87 -2.22 5.76
CA TYR A 159 14.04 -2.96 5.31
C TYR A 159 14.97 -3.24 6.47
N VAL A 160 15.31 -4.50 6.67
CA VAL A 160 16.27 -4.94 7.68
C VAL A 160 17.44 -5.60 6.97
N PRO A 161 18.67 -5.07 7.11
CA PRO A 161 19.85 -5.65 6.49
C PRO A 161 20.13 -7.07 7.00
N LYS A 162 20.82 -7.84 6.19
CA LYS A 162 21.25 -9.20 6.58
C LYS A 162 22.07 -9.18 7.87
N GLY A 163 21.68 -10.01 8.83
CA GLY A 163 22.38 -10.14 10.12
C GLY A 163 21.97 -9.10 11.17
N VAL A 164 21.12 -8.15 10.83
CA VAL A 164 20.57 -7.19 11.79
C VAL A 164 19.30 -7.74 12.42
N VAL A 165 19.13 -7.52 13.74
CA VAL A 165 17.96 -7.93 14.50
C VAL A 165 17.25 -6.69 15.01
N VAL A 166 15.93 -6.62 14.83
CA VAL A 166 15.06 -5.61 15.41
C VAL A 166 14.37 -6.23 16.62
N ASP A 167 14.78 -5.81 17.81
CA ASP A 167 14.38 -6.48 19.06
C ASP A 167 12.89 -6.26 19.41
N LYS A 168 12.35 -5.08 19.07
CA LYS A 168 10.97 -4.76 19.39
C LYS A 168 10.05 -5.11 18.23
N PRO A 169 8.89 -5.72 18.50
CA PRO A 169 7.87 -5.91 17.49
C PRO A 169 7.44 -4.58 16.87
N ILE A 170 7.28 -4.56 15.56
CA ILE A 170 6.73 -3.44 14.81
C ILE A 170 5.25 -3.74 14.56
N GLN A 171 4.38 -2.86 15.03
CA GLN A 171 2.95 -2.92 14.79
C GLN A 171 2.57 -1.86 13.76
N LEU A 172 2.03 -2.30 12.65
CA LEU A 172 1.47 -1.43 11.62
C LEU A 172 -0.07 -1.52 11.68
N VAL A 173 -0.71 -0.36 11.76
CA VAL A 173 -2.17 -0.23 11.73
C VAL A 173 -2.56 0.57 10.50
N ASN A 174 -3.52 0.03 9.75
CA ASN A 174 -4.11 0.66 8.57
C ASN A 174 -5.58 1.01 8.87
#